data_543865b8e3b921b4d2d5f939d321e520
#
_entry.id   543865b8e3b921b4d2d5f939d321e520
#
_cell.length_a   1.000
_cell.length_b   1.000
_cell.length_c   1.000
_cell.angle_alpha   90.00
_cell.angle_beta   90.00
_cell.angle_gamma   90.00
#
_symmetry.space_group_name_H-M   'P 1'
#
loop_
_entity.id
_entity.type
_entity.pdbx_description
1 polymer ?
#
loop_
_entity_poly.entity_id
_entity_poly.type
_entity_poly.pdbx_seq_one_letter_code
_entity_poly.pdbx_strand_id
1 'polypeptide(L)'
;MLYVSEYEGTPASLLMAKLKSYDIENNKDRQIFNESVKEINRRNTIMRDNSLDIATMVAYTEADKDIKIKSKKNVVIARTKDNGLEVGDIIISADGKESDDVSDIRKIINTKNENDTIKFKVLRNNKEIEVDSKIYLEDNSKVVGVIIITEYDYDVNPKVDIKFKNSESGASGGLMLTLTIYNAITDEDIIKDRKIAGTGTISFDGTVGEIDG
;
A
#
# COMPACT_ATOMS: atom_id res chain seq x y z
N MET A 1 -7.72 -14.12 -10.37
CA MET A 1 -6.53 -13.33 -10.04
C MET A 1 -5.34 -13.89 -10.80
N LEU A 2 -4.49 -13.05 -11.33
CA LEU A 2 -3.23 -13.46 -11.97
C LEU A 2 -2.12 -13.35 -10.93
N TYR A 3 -1.23 -14.33 -10.91
CA TYR A 3 -0.09 -14.37 -9.99
C TYR A 3 1.20 -14.46 -10.79
N VAL A 4 2.19 -13.70 -10.36
CA VAL A 4 3.58 -13.85 -10.78
C VAL A 4 4.33 -14.52 -9.64
N SER A 5 5.08 -15.57 -9.95
CA SER A 5 5.93 -16.26 -8.96
C SER A 5 7.37 -15.80 -9.11
N GLU A 6 7.92 -15.26 -8.05
CA GLU A 6 9.30 -14.80 -8.01
C GLU A 6 10.14 -15.71 -7.12
N TYR A 7 11.38 -15.93 -7.52
CA TYR A 7 12.35 -16.75 -6.80
C TYR A 7 13.69 -16.03 -6.70
N GLU A 8 14.38 -16.20 -5.59
CA GLU A 8 15.74 -15.69 -5.45
C GLU A 8 16.66 -16.27 -6.54
N GLY A 9 17.45 -15.38 -7.16
CA GLY A 9 18.40 -15.74 -8.20
C GLY A 9 19.61 -16.47 -7.65
N THR A 10 19.63 -17.80 -7.78
CA THR A 10 20.84 -18.61 -7.60
C THR A 10 21.54 -18.81 -8.95
N PRO A 11 22.85 -19.13 -9.00
CA PRO A 11 23.53 -19.41 -10.26
C PRO A 11 22.82 -20.46 -11.14
N ALA A 12 22.23 -21.48 -10.50
CA ALA A 12 21.48 -22.53 -11.19
C ALA A 12 20.12 -22.02 -11.71
N SER A 13 19.38 -21.25 -10.90
CA SER A 13 18.09 -20.68 -11.35
C SER A 13 18.27 -19.63 -12.44
N LEU A 14 19.35 -18.83 -12.41
CA LEU A 14 19.68 -17.88 -13.48
C LEU A 14 20.00 -18.57 -14.80
N LEU A 15 20.71 -19.70 -14.75
CA LEU A 15 20.96 -20.51 -15.94
C LEU A 15 19.65 -21.08 -16.50
N MET A 16 18.78 -21.60 -15.63
CA MET A 16 17.47 -22.13 -16.03
C MET A 16 16.55 -21.03 -16.56
N ALA A 17 16.59 -19.83 -15.98
CA ALA A 17 15.82 -18.68 -16.46
C ALA A 17 16.19 -18.32 -17.90
N LYS A 18 17.49 -18.28 -18.23
CA LYS A 18 17.96 -18.07 -19.60
C LYS A 18 17.49 -19.16 -20.57
N LEU A 19 17.50 -20.43 -20.16
CA LEU A 19 17.08 -21.55 -21.00
C LEU A 19 15.57 -21.58 -21.24
N LYS A 20 14.78 -21.08 -20.29
CA LYS A 20 13.30 -21.08 -20.33
C LYS A 20 12.70 -19.73 -20.68
N SER A 21 13.52 -18.75 -21.03
CA SER A 21 13.09 -17.36 -21.32
C SER A 21 12.25 -16.76 -20.20
N TYR A 22 12.62 -17.01 -18.93
CA TYR A 22 12.02 -16.33 -17.80
C TYR A 22 12.66 -14.95 -17.64
N ASP A 23 11.87 -13.99 -17.20
CA ASP A 23 12.35 -12.66 -16.89
C ASP A 23 13.27 -12.69 -15.68
N ILE A 24 14.35 -11.92 -15.75
CA ILE A 24 15.33 -11.76 -14.68
C ILE A 24 15.30 -10.29 -14.28
N GLU A 25 14.73 -10.00 -13.12
CA GLU A 25 14.73 -8.67 -12.56
C GLU A 25 15.90 -8.46 -11.59
N ASN A 26 16.45 -7.26 -11.60
CA ASN A 26 17.43 -6.87 -10.61
C ASN A 26 16.71 -6.22 -9.42
N ASN A 27 17.09 -6.56 -8.19
CA ASN A 27 16.54 -5.91 -6.99
C ASN A 27 16.67 -4.39 -7.03
N LYS A 28 17.64 -3.83 -7.76
CA LYS A 28 17.80 -2.37 -7.91
C LYS A 28 16.65 -1.73 -8.67
N ASP A 29 16.04 -2.44 -9.62
CA ASP A 29 14.95 -1.91 -10.45
C ASP A 29 13.65 -1.80 -9.64
N ARG A 30 13.57 -2.50 -8.51
CA ARG A 30 12.43 -2.51 -7.57
C ARG A 30 12.58 -1.54 -6.40
N GLN A 31 13.76 -0.97 -6.23
CA GLN A 31 14.05 -0.03 -5.13
C GLN A 31 13.54 1.36 -5.46
N ILE A 32 12.79 1.97 -4.56
CA ILE A 32 12.40 3.38 -4.68
C ILE A 32 13.57 4.29 -4.24
N PHE A 33 14.20 3.98 -3.12
CA PHE A 33 15.36 4.72 -2.60
C PHE A 33 16.15 3.84 -1.63
N ASN A 34 17.25 3.25 -2.10
CA ASN A 34 18.18 2.44 -1.28
C ASN A 34 17.49 1.47 -0.31
N GLU A 35 16.28 0.98 -0.67
CA GLU A 35 15.51 0.06 0.15
C GLU A 35 16.22 -1.28 0.26
N SER A 36 16.25 -1.83 1.45
CA SER A 36 16.62 -3.22 1.66
C SER A 36 15.53 -4.17 1.16
N VAL A 37 15.88 -5.41 0.85
CA VAL A 37 14.91 -6.46 0.49
C VAL A 37 13.81 -6.61 1.56
N LYS A 38 14.18 -6.42 2.85
CA LYS A 38 13.22 -6.46 3.96
C LYS A 38 12.21 -5.33 3.88
N GLU A 39 12.63 -4.12 3.53
CA GLU A 39 11.74 -2.96 3.36
C GLU A 39 10.82 -3.15 2.15
N ILE A 40 11.36 -3.64 1.02
CA ILE A 40 10.55 -3.97 -0.16
C ILE A 40 9.46 -5.00 0.20
N ASN A 41 9.82 -6.08 0.87
CA ASN A 41 8.85 -7.10 1.29
C ASN A 41 7.81 -6.53 2.26
N ARG A 42 8.22 -5.68 3.20
CA ARG A 42 7.31 -5.00 4.12
C ARG A 42 6.36 -4.08 3.38
N ARG A 43 6.85 -3.25 2.46
CA ARG A 43 6.03 -2.40 1.59
C ARG A 43 5.00 -3.23 0.84
N ASN A 44 5.43 -4.29 0.16
CA ASN A 44 4.54 -5.13 -0.63
C ASN A 44 3.45 -5.80 0.23
N THR A 45 3.78 -6.19 1.47
CA THR A 45 2.79 -6.71 2.42
C THR A 45 1.77 -5.65 2.81
N ILE A 46 2.23 -4.45 3.18
CA ILE A 46 1.35 -3.33 3.53
C ILE A 46 0.43 -2.97 2.34
N MET A 47 0.98 -2.89 1.13
CA MET A 47 0.20 -2.57 -0.08
C MET A 47 -0.84 -3.65 -0.40
N ARG A 48 -0.53 -4.95 -0.21
CA ARG A 48 -1.50 -6.04 -0.35
C ARG A 48 -2.65 -5.90 0.64
N ASP A 49 -2.33 -5.70 1.93
CA ASP A 49 -3.33 -5.63 2.99
C ASP A 49 -4.21 -4.38 2.80
N ASN A 50 -3.62 -3.24 2.46
CA ASN A 50 -4.36 -2.03 2.11
C ASN A 50 -5.25 -2.23 0.87
N SER A 51 -4.77 -2.97 -0.14
CA SER A 51 -5.58 -3.29 -1.33
C SER A 51 -6.81 -4.13 -0.98
N LEU A 52 -6.71 -5.05 -0.01
CA LEU A 52 -7.85 -5.80 0.50
C LEU A 52 -8.84 -4.90 1.23
N ASP A 53 -8.34 -4.00 2.07
CA ASP A 53 -9.18 -3.05 2.82
C ASP A 53 -9.96 -2.17 1.86
N ILE A 54 -9.29 -1.56 0.89
CA ILE A 54 -9.92 -0.72 -0.14
C ILE A 54 -10.93 -1.53 -0.96
N ALA A 55 -10.56 -2.73 -1.41
CA ALA A 55 -11.44 -3.60 -2.18
C ALA A 55 -12.71 -3.97 -1.39
N THR A 56 -12.56 -4.23 -0.09
CA THR A 56 -13.69 -4.50 0.80
C THR A 56 -14.59 -3.27 0.93
N MET A 57 -14.01 -2.10 1.20
CA MET A 57 -14.78 -0.87 1.35
C MET A 57 -15.55 -0.51 0.08
N VAL A 58 -14.92 -0.62 -1.09
CA VAL A 58 -15.58 -0.37 -2.38
C VAL A 58 -16.69 -1.39 -2.62
N ALA A 59 -16.42 -2.69 -2.44
CA ALA A 59 -17.42 -3.74 -2.67
C ALA A 59 -18.68 -3.58 -1.78
N TYR A 60 -18.49 -3.23 -0.50
CA TYR A 60 -19.63 -3.02 0.41
C TYR A 60 -20.40 -1.74 0.10
N THR A 61 -19.71 -0.68 -0.29
CA THR A 61 -20.34 0.58 -0.72
C THR A 61 -21.18 0.35 -1.98
N GLU A 62 -20.61 -0.30 -3.00
CA GLU A 62 -21.32 -0.60 -4.25
C GLU A 62 -22.48 -1.59 -4.07
N ALA A 63 -22.38 -2.48 -3.10
CA ALA A 63 -23.43 -3.45 -2.76
C ALA A 63 -24.51 -2.89 -1.81
N ASP A 64 -24.42 -1.63 -1.40
CA ASP A 64 -25.28 -0.99 -0.38
C ASP A 64 -25.36 -1.84 0.92
N LYS A 65 -24.20 -2.33 1.37
CA LYS A 65 -24.06 -3.11 2.61
C LYS A 65 -23.39 -2.29 3.70
N ASP A 66 -23.63 -2.71 4.95
CA ASP A 66 -23.11 -1.99 6.12
C ASP A 66 -21.58 -2.03 6.17
N ILE A 67 -20.99 -0.85 6.19
CA ILE A 67 -19.57 -0.64 6.48
C ILE A 67 -19.40 0.55 7.43
N LYS A 68 -18.62 0.36 8.49
CA LYS A 68 -18.35 1.39 9.48
C LYS A 68 -16.86 1.52 9.73
N ILE A 69 -16.28 2.64 9.28
CA ILE A 69 -14.88 2.98 9.60
C ILE A 69 -14.78 3.38 11.08
N LYS A 70 -13.89 2.73 11.83
CA LYS A 70 -13.61 2.97 13.25
C LYS A 70 -12.44 3.93 13.45
N SER A 71 -11.35 3.70 12.71
CA SER A 71 -10.14 4.50 12.79
C SER A 71 -9.36 4.46 11.49
N LYS A 72 -8.45 5.41 11.36
CA LYS A 72 -7.50 5.51 10.24
C LYS A 72 -6.09 5.63 10.82
N LYS A 73 -5.09 5.19 10.07
CA LYS A 73 -3.68 5.40 10.40
C LYS A 73 -2.88 5.63 9.14
N ASN A 74 -1.96 6.58 9.20
CA ASN A 74 -1.09 6.94 8.09
C ASN A 74 0.21 6.16 8.19
N VAL A 75 0.50 5.32 7.21
CA VAL A 75 1.63 4.39 7.21
C VAL A 75 2.63 4.78 6.13
N VAL A 76 3.90 4.90 6.48
CA VAL A 76 5.00 5.10 5.53
C VAL A 76 5.25 3.80 4.78
N ILE A 77 5.12 3.82 3.46
CA ILE A 77 5.36 2.64 2.62
C ILE A 77 6.66 2.73 1.83
N ALA A 78 7.18 3.93 1.57
CA ALA A 78 8.46 4.11 0.90
C ALA A 78 9.10 5.43 1.30
N ARG A 79 10.42 5.51 1.05
CA ARG A 79 11.21 6.74 1.17
C ARG A 79 11.76 7.11 -0.19
N THR A 80 11.84 8.40 -0.48
CA THR A 80 12.53 8.95 -1.64
C THR A 80 13.76 9.78 -1.24
N LYS A 81 13.91 10.02 0.07
CA LYS A 81 15.04 10.75 0.69
C LYS A 81 15.46 10.09 2.00
N ASP A 82 16.66 10.38 2.46
CA ASP A 82 17.07 10.05 3.82
C ASP A 82 16.50 11.10 4.77
N ASN A 83 15.49 10.72 5.52
CA ASN A 83 14.66 11.62 6.35
C ASN A 83 14.37 11.05 7.75
N GLY A 84 15.03 9.96 8.13
CA GLY A 84 14.88 9.32 9.44
C GLY A 84 13.61 8.48 9.62
N LEU A 85 12.61 8.60 8.72
CA LEU A 85 11.44 7.73 8.70
C LEU A 85 11.77 6.37 8.09
N GLU A 86 11.02 5.32 8.45
CA GLU A 86 11.20 3.96 7.94
C GLU A 86 9.90 3.40 7.37
N VAL A 87 10.03 2.44 6.46
CA VAL A 87 8.87 1.70 5.94
C VAL A 87 8.14 1.00 7.08
N GLY A 88 6.84 1.26 7.19
CA GLY A 88 5.95 0.75 8.23
C GLY A 88 5.90 1.61 9.49
N ASP A 89 6.49 2.80 9.50
CA ASP A 89 6.20 3.79 10.55
C ASP A 89 4.74 4.25 10.43
N ILE A 90 4.03 4.25 11.55
CA ILE A 90 2.69 4.82 11.64
C ILE A 90 2.83 6.24 12.17
N ILE A 91 2.44 7.22 11.38
CA ILE A 91 2.52 8.64 11.78
C ILE A 91 1.39 8.95 12.77
N ILE A 92 1.75 9.38 13.97
CA ILE A 92 0.81 9.80 15.03
C ILE A 92 0.59 11.31 14.94
N SER A 93 1.66 12.09 14.80
CA SER A 93 1.57 13.54 14.72
C SER A 93 2.71 14.13 13.89
N ALA A 94 2.47 15.34 13.39
CA ALA A 94 3.47 16.18 12.72
C ALA A 94 3.51 17.54 13.43
N ASP A 95 4.68 17.98 13.92
CA ASP A 95 4.87 19.18 14.73
C ASP A 95 3.87 19.28 15.89
N GLY A 96 3.64 18.16 16.58
CA GLY A 96 2.73 18.06 17.73
C GLY A 96 1.23 18.09 17.40
N LYS A 97 0.85 18.16 16.11
CA LYS A 97 -0.54 18.06 15.67
C LYS A 97 -0.83 16.63 15.24
N GLU A 98 -1.77 15.99 15.93
CA GLU A 98 -2.30 14.69 15.52
C GLU A 98 -2.97 14.80 14.16
N SER A 99 -2.86 13.77 13.36
CA SER A 99 -3.43 13.75 12.00
C SER A 99 -3.82 12.34 11.61
N ASP A 100 -5.10 12.17 11.36
CA ASP A 100 -5.69 10.92 10.83
C ASP A 100 -5.75 10.93 9.28
N ASP A 101 -5.38 12.06 8.65
CA ASP A 101 -5.45 12.23 7.21
C ASP A 101 -4.11 12.74 6.65
N VAL A 102 -3.66 12.13 5.56
CA VAL A 102 -2.43 12.53 4.85
C VAL A 102 -2.50 13.99 4.39
N SER A 103 -3.70 14.49 4.06
CA SER A 103 -3.89 15.89 3.65
C SER A 103 -3.52 16.89 4.75
N ASP A 104 -3.74 16.55 6.03
CA ASP A 104 -3.38 17.42 7.14
C ASP A 104 -1.87 17.43 7.37
N ILE A 105 -1.20 16.29 7.23
CA ILE A 105 0.26 16.22 7.22
C ILE A 105 0.82 17.13 6.11
N ARG A 106 0.24 17.07 4.92
CA ARG A 106 0.63 17.91 3.78
C ARG A 106 0.43 19.41 4.06
N LYS A 107 -0.69 19.78 4.72
CA LYS A 107 -0.92 21.18 5.14
C LYS A 107 0.18 21.66 6.08
N ILE A 108 0.59 20.83 7.06
CA ILE A 108 1.66 21.19 8.00
C ILE A 108 2.99 21.35 7.25
N ILE A 109 3.34 20.42 6.36
CA ILE A 109 4.54 20.49 5.52
C ILE A 109 4.56 21.81 4.70
N ASN A 110 3.42 22.21 4.14
CA ASN A 110 3.30 23.43 3.34
C ASN A 110 3.52 24.73 4.13
N THR A 111 3.38 24.71 5.47
CA THR A 111 3.71 25.87 6.32
C THR A 111 5.21 26.10 6.51
N LYS A 112 6.03 25.10 6.22
CA LYS A 112 7.49 25.14 6.37
C LYS A 112 8.18 25.78 5.18
N ASN A 113 9.45 26.11 5.34
CA ASN A 113 10.34 26.48 4.24
C ASN A 113 11.23 25.29 3.84
N GLU A 114 11.82 25.38 2.67
CA GLU A 114 12.87 24.44 2.28
C GLU A 114 13.99 24.45 3.31
N ASN A 115 14.52 23.29 3.64
CA ASN A 115 15.54 23.03 4.67
C ASN A 115 15.07 23.20 6.12
N ASP A 116 13.83 23.61 6.38
CA ASP A 116 13.26 23.54 7.74
C ASP A 116 13.17 22.08 8.20
N THR A 117 13.10 21.90 9.52
CA THR A 117 12.85 20.59 10.13
C THR A 117 11.38 20.50 10.52
N ILE A 118 10.79 19.33 10.29
CA ILE A 118 9.48 18.92 10.79
C ILE A 118 9.69 17.73 11.74
N LYS A 119 9.05 17.77 12.89
CA LYS A 119 9.12 16.70 13.87
C LYS A 119 7.92 15.78 13.73
N PHE A 120 8.16 14.51 13.41
CA PHE A 120 7.15 13.47 13.43
C PHE A 120 7.19 12.69 14.73
N LYS A 121 6.04 12.40 15.31
CA LYS A 121 5.87 11.35 16.30
C LYS A 121 5.32 10.13 15.57
N VAL A 122 6.00 9.01 15.64
CA VAL A 122 5.62 7.79 14.93
C VAL A 122 5.60 6.57 15.87
N LEU A 123 4.78 5.59 15.55
CA LEU A 123 4.83 4.27 16.14
C LEU A 123 5.70 3.37 15.26
N ARG A 124 6.89 3.01 15.76
CA ARG A 124 7.86 2.12 15.12
C ARG A 124 8.07 0.89 16.00
N ASN A 125 7.77 -0.30 15.48
CA ASN A 125 7.92 -1.56 16.23
C ASN A 125 7.24 -1.51 17.63
N ASN A 126 6.01 -0.99 17.69
CA ASN A 126 5.20 -0.79 18.90
C ASN A 126 5.81 0.17 19.93
N LYS A 127 6.72 1.04 19.52
CA LYS A 127 7.29 2.10 20.36
C LYS A 127 7.05 3.45 19.72
N GLU A 128 6.59 4.40 20.52
CA GLU A 128 6.51 5.78 20.10
C GLU A 128 7.91 6.40 20.11
N ILE A 129 8.30 7.00 19.00
CA ILE A 129 9.56 7.72 18.84
C ILE A 129 9.32 9.03 18.13
N GLU A 130 10.20 10.00 18.36
CA GLU A 130 10.26 11.24 17.60
C GLU A 130 11.32 11.13 16.50
N VAL A 131 10.99 11.63 15.32
CA VAL A 131 11.85 11.66 14.14
C VAL A 131 11.86 13.05 13.57
N ASP A 132 13.03 13.65 13.47
CA ASP A 132 13.23 14.93 12.80
C ASP A 132 13.49 14.69 11.32
N SER A 133 12.62 15.23 10.46
CA SER A 133 12.72 15.12 9.01
C SER A 133 12.93 16.47 8.37
N LYS A 134 13.75 16.52 7.33
CA LYS A 134 14.03 17.75 6.58
C LYS A 134 12.97 17.97 5.50
N ILE A 135 12.63 19.24 5.28
CA ILE A 135 11.79 19.67 4.16
C ILE A 135 12.66 19.87 2.91
N TYR A 136 12.28 19.24 1.81
CA TYR A 136 12.88 19.39 0.50
C TYR A 136 11.91 20.11 -0.45
N LEU A 137 12.44 20.68 -1.51
CA LEU A 137 11.64 21.22 -2.61
C LEU A 137 11.83 20.30 -3.84
N GLU A 138 10.73 19.73 -4.33
CA GLU A 138 10.68 18.90 -5.55
C GLU A 138 9.56 19.41 -6.45
N ASP A 139 9.85 19.71 -7.69
CA ASP A 139 8.88 20.22 -8.68
C ASP A 139 7.98 21.33 -8.13
N ASN A 140 8.57 22.28 -7.42
CA ASN A 140 7.92 23.39 -6.70
C ASN A 140 6.97 22.95 -5.57
N SER A 141 7.03 21.70 -5.14
CA SER A 141 6.27 21.17 -4.02
C SER A 141 7.17 20.88 -2.82
N LYS A 142 6.70 21.22 -1.62
CA LYS A 142 7.41 20.90 -0.38
C LYS A 142 7.14 19.46 0.02
N VAL A 143 8.18 18.69 0.23
CA VAL A 143 8.09 17.26 0.56
C VAL A 143 9.05 16.90 1.69
N VAL A 144 8.76 15.84 2.40
CA VAL A 144 9.68 15.18 3.35
C VAL A 144 10.34 13.94 2.74
N GLY A 145 9.98 13.58 1.51
CA GLY A 145 10.54 12.44 0.80
C GLY A 145 10.07 11.10 1.35
N VAL A 146 8.77 10.96 1.59
CA VAL A 146 8.09 9.69 1.92
C VAL A 146 6.83 9.51 1.09
N ILE A 147 6.46 8.24 0.87
CA ILE A 147 5.16 7.85 0.35
C ILE A 147 4.36 7.30 1.52
N ILE A 148 3.16 7.82 1.73
CA ILE A 148 2.26 7.49 2.82
C ILE A 148 0.96 6.97 2.23
N ILE A 149 0.42 5.91 2.81
CA ILE A 149 -0.95 5.44 2.58
C ILE A 149 -1.76 5.55 3.85
N THR A 150 -3.08 5.57 3.71
CA THR A 150 -4.01 5.46 4.84
C THR A 150 -4.52 4.03 4.92
N GLU A 151 -4.30 3.35 6.04
CA GLU A 151 -4.93 2.10 6.40
C GLU A 151 -6.17 2.37 7.25
N TYR A 152 -7.17 1.50 7.15
CA TYR A 152 -8.45 1.64 7.81
C TYR A 152 -8.73 0.47 8.74
N ASP A 153 -9.22 0.75 9.95
CA ASP A 153 -9.91 -0.24 10.77
C ASP A 153 -11.42 -0.04 10.60
N TYR A 154 -12.14 -1.11 10.26
CA TYR A 154 -13.55 -1.04 9.92
C TYR A 154 -14.30 -2.31 10.34
N ASP A 155 -15.61 -2.17 10.54
CA ASP A 155 -16.54 -3.29 10.65
C ASP A 155 -17.41 -3.37 9.40
N VAL A 156 -17.73 -4.58 8.99
CA VAL A 156 -18.61 -4.90 7.86
C VAL A 156 -19.65 -5.95 8.23
N ASN A 157 -20.80 -5.88 7.56
CA ASN A 157 -21.85 -6.88 7.69
C ASN A 157 -22.53 -7.13 6.31
N PRO A 158 -22.57 -8.39 5.81
CA PRO A 158 -22.05 -9.64 6.40
C PRO A 158 -20.52 -9.66 6.49
N LYS A 159 -19.94 -10.49 7.35
CA LYS A 159 -18.48 -10.64 7.42
C LYS A 159 -17.96 -11.51 6.29
N VAL A 160 -16.88 -11.07 5.66
CA VAL A 160 -16.13 -11.83 4.65
C VAL A 160 -14.73 -12.11 5.21
N ASP A 161 -14.28 -13.35 5.12
CA ASP A 161 -12.92 -13.75 5.53
C ASP A 161 -12.13 -14.16 4.28
N ILE A 162 -11.18 -13.33 3.89
CA ILE A 162 -10.27 -13.59 2.77
C ILE A 162 -8.89 -13.89 3.31
N LYS A 163 -8.37 -15.07 2.96
CA LYS A 163 -7.06 -15.52 3.40
C LYS A 163 -6.07 -15.48 2.26
N PHE A 164 -5.01 -14.71 2.44
CA PHE A 164 -3.86 -14.73 1.55
C PHE A 164 -2.85 -15.81 1.95
N LYS A 165 -2.15 -16.35 0.97
CA LYS A 165 -0.93 -17.10 1.24
C LYS A 165 0.20 -16.13 1.57
N ASN A 166 1.17 -16.56 2.38
CA ASN A 166 2.31 -15.73 2.78
C ASN A 166 3.16 -15.24 1.58
N SER A 167 3.08 -15.94 0.46
CA SER A 167 3.78 -15.59 -0.79
C SER A 167 3.04 -14.57 -1.66
N GLU A 168 1.80 -14.22 -1.30
CA GLU A 168 1.00 -13.26 -2.07
C GLU A 168 1.29 -11.85 -1.57
N SER A 169 1.61 -10.92 -2.48
CA SER A 169 1.96 -9.54 -2.14
C SER A 169 1.59 -8.58 -3.27
N GLY A 170 1.58 -7.27 -2.98
CA GLY A 170 1.30 -6.22 -3.94
C GLY A 170 -0.18 -5.84 -4.04
N ALA A 171 -0.45 -4.69 -4.68
CA ALA A 171 -1.77 -4.07 -4.77
C ALA A 171 -2.57 -4.46 -6.02
N SER A 172 -1.95 -5.13 -6.98
CA SER A 172 -2.54 -5.39 -8.32
C SER A 172 -3.75 -6.33 -8.35
N GLY A 173 -4.08 -6.93 -7.20
CA GLY A 173 -5.27 -7.78 -7.05
C GLY A 173 -6.56 -7.04 -6.68
N GLY A 174 -6.50 -5.74 -6.40
CA GLY A 174 -7.59 -4.96 -5.80
C GLY A 174 -8.91 -5.05 -6.58
N LEU A 175 -8.87 -4.85 -7.90
CA LEU A 175 -10.06 -4.97 -8.73
C LEU A 175 -10.72 -6.35 -8.62
N MET A 176 -9.93 -7.42 -8.71
CA MET A 176 -10.46 -8.78 -8.66
C MET A 176 -10.95 -9.15 -7.27
N LEU A 177 -10.33 -8.62 -6.22
CA LEU A 177 -10.82 -8.74 -4.85
C LEU A 177 -12.17 -8.05 -4.68
N THR A 178 -12.30 -6.81 -5.17
CA THR A 178 -13.57 -6.06 -5.14
C THR A 178 -14.70 -6.86 -5.79
N LEU A 179 -14.50 -7.34 -7.03
CA LEU A 179 -15.50 -8.12 -7.74
C LEU A 179 -15.82 -9.44 -7.03
N THR A 180 -14.82 -10.09 -6.43
CA THR A 180 -15.01 -11.33 -5.68
C THR A 180 -15.83 -11.11 -4.42
N ILE A 181 -15.52 -10.04 -3.67
CA ILE A 181 -16.25 -9.68 -2.45
C ILE A 181 -17.68 -9.27 -2.82
N TYR A 182 -17.86 -8.40 -3.81
CA TYR A 182 -19.18 -7.97 -4.28
C TYR A 182 -20.07 -9.17 -4.62
N ASN A 183 -19.55 -10.10 -5.42
CA ASN A 183 -20.29 -11.30 -5.81
C ASN A 183 -20.62 -12.21 -4.61
N ALA A 184 -19.81 -12.18 -3.54
CA ALA A 184 -20.04 -12.99 -2.36
C ALA A 184 -21.08 -12.40 -1.39
N ILE A 185 -21.27 -11.05 -1.42
CA ILE A 185 -22.17 -10.35 -0.48
C ILE A 185 -23.49 -9.90 -1.12
N THR A 186 -23.66 -10.12 -2.41
CA THR A 186 -24.89 -9.81 -3.16
C THR A 186 -25.54 -11.09 -3.68
N ASP A 187 -26.84 -11.01 -3.97
CA ASP A 187 -27.57 -12.08 -4.65
C ASP A 187 -27.36 -12.04 -6.19
N GLU A 188 -26.64 -11.03 -6.68
CA GLU A 188 -26.33 -10.86 -8.09
C GLU A 188 -25.13 -11.71 -8.49
N ASP A 189 -25.33 -12.71 -9.32
CA ASP A 189 -24.24 -13.49 -9.91
C ASP A 189 -23.62 -12.74 -11.12
N ILE A 190 -22.64 -11.90 -10.84
CA ILE A 190 -21.91 -11.15 -11.88
C ILE A 190 -20.98 -12.06 -12.71
N ILE A 191 -20.65 -13.24 -12.21
CA ILE A 191 -19.75 -14.20 -12.86
C ILE A 191 -20.49 -15.05 -13.91
N LYS A 192 -21.73 -15.44 -13.64
CA LYS A 192 -22.61 -16.23 -14.53
C LYS A 192 -21.90 -17.50 -15.05
N ASP A 193 -21.37 -18.31 -14.14
CA ASP A 193 -20.63 -19.56 -14.41
C ASP A 193 -19.38 -19.42 -15.30
N ARG A 194 -18.89 -18.20 -15.52
CA ARG A 194 -17.67 -17.95 -16.32
C ARG A 194 -16.42 -18.00 -15.45
N LYS A 195 -15.32 -18.44 -16.02
CA LYS A 195 -13.99 -18.29 -15.43
C LYS A 195 -13.46 -16.90 -15.82
N ILE A 196 -13.32 -16.02 -14.84
CA ILE A 196 -12.81 -14.66 -15.04
C ILE A 196 -11.41 -14.58 -14.43
N ALA A 197 -10.47 -14.05 -15.17
CA ALA A 197 -9.15 -13.70 -14.69
C ALA A 197 -8.86 -12.24 -15.05
N GLY A 198 -8.22 -11.54 -14.15
CA GLY A 198 -7.88 -10.14 -14.32
C GLY A 198 -6.88 -9.68 -13.29
N THR A 199 -6.40 -8.47 -13.48
CA THR A 199 -5.53 -7.75 -12.56
C THR A 199 -5.87 -6.25 -12.65
N GLY A 200 -5.54 -5.48 -11.63
CA GLY A 200 -5.78 -4.04 -11.55
C GLY A 200 -5.83 -3.58 -10.11
N THR A 201 -5.40 -2.36 -9.88
CA THR A 201 -5.59 -1.72 -8.58
C THR A 201 -7.01 -1.15 -8.49
N ILE A 202 -7.45 -0.85 -7.28
CA ILE A 202 -8.71 -0.17 -7.01
C ILE A 202 -8.45 0.98 -6.02
N SER A 203 -9.00 2.14 -6.29
CA SER A 203 -8.95 3.29 -5.40
C SER A 203 -10.21 3.36 -4.53
N PHE A 204 -10.15 4.09 -3.43
CA PHE A 204 -11.27 4.24 -2.48
C PHE A 204 -12.56 4.78 -3.13
N ASP A 205 -12.44 5.58 -4.17
CA ASP A 205 -13.56 6.13 -4.96
C ASP A 205 -14.11 5.16 -6.02
N GLY A 206 -13.62 3.91 -6.06
CA GLY A 206 -14.00 2.90 -7.04
C GLY A 206 -13.26 3.00 -8.38
N THR A 207 -12.34 3.96 -8.55
CA THR A 207 -11.56 4.09 -9.78
C THR A 207 -10.59 2.91 -9.93
N VAL A 208 -10.62 2.29 -11.11
CA VAL A 208 -9.68 1.22 -11.48
C VAL A 208 -8.39 1.84 -11.99
N GLY A 209 -7.28 1.48 -11.37
CA GLY A 209 -5.95 1.94 -11.76
C GLY A 209 -5.22 0.95 -12.66
N GLU A 210 -4.16 1.46 -13.26
CA GLU A 210 -3.23 0.65 -14.05
C GLU A 210 -2.45 -0.33 -13.17
N ILE A 211 -1.89 -1.33 -13.80
CA ILE A 211 -0.93 -2.25 -13.18
C ILE A 211 0.46 -1.80 -13.56
N ASP A 212 1.30 -1.65 -12.56
CA ASP A 212 2.73 -1.52 -12.78
C ASP A 212 3.26 -2.89 -13.23
N GLY A 213 3.77 -2.94 -14.44
CA GLY A 213 4.37 -4.11 -15.07
C GLY A 213 5.81 -3.87 -15.42
#